data_4a3566bc065f53f6bfffdf7b2e3ca889
#
_entry.id   4a3566bc065f53f6bfffdf7b2e3ca889
#
_cell.length_a   1.000
_cell.length_b   1.000
_cell.length_c   1.000
_cell.angle_alpha   90.00
_cell.angle_beta   90.00
_cell.angle_gamma   90.00
#
_symmetry.space_group_name_H-M   'P 1'
#
loop_
_entity.id
_entity.type
_entity.pdbx_description
1 polymer ?
#
loop_
_entity_poly.entity_id
_entity_poly.type
_entity_poly.pdbx_seq_one_letter_code
_entity_poly.pdbx_strand_id
1 'polypeptide(L)' 'CSQEAMTGPCRAVMPRWYFDLSKGKCVRFIYGGCGGNRNNFESEDYCMAVC' A
#
# COMPACT_ATOMS: atom_id res chain seq x y z
N CYS A 1 1.03 -6.81 6.12
CA CYS A 1 -0.40 -6.67 5.77
C CYS A 1 -1.23 -5.97 6.85
N SER A 2 -0.77 -5.94 8.10
CA SER A 2 -1.53 -5.32 9.19
C SER A 2 -1.13 -3.88 9.47
N GLN A 3 -0.15 -3.35 8.75
CA GLN A 3 0.33 -1.99 8.95
C GLN A 3 -0.55 -0.99 8.21
N GLU A 4 -0.53 0.26 8.66
CA GLU A 4 -1.25 1.32 7.98
C GLU A 4 -0.59 1.66 6.65
N ALA A 5 -1.37 2.18 5.70
CA ALA A 5 -0.80 2.72 4.48
C ALA A 5 0.01 3.97 4.80
N MET A 6 1.24 4.04 4.31
CA MET A 6 2.13 5.17 4.57
C MET A 6 2.69 5.71 3.26
N THR A 7 2.36 6.95 2.97
CA THR A 7 2.87 7.63 1.78
C THR A 7 4.37 7.90 1.88
N GLY A 8 4.87 8.13 3.08
CA GLY A 8 6.26 8.46 3.30
C GLY A 8 6.55 9.94 3.05
N PRO A 9 7.81 10.37 3.24
CA PRO A 9 8.16 11.80 3.18
C PRO A 9 8.40 12.34 1.78
N CYS A 10 8.54 11.48 0.77
CA CYS A 10 8.78 11.91 -0.60
C CYS A 10 7.50 12.34 -1.28
N ARG A 11 7.61 13.04 -2.43
CA ARG A 11 6.47 13.68 -3.07
C ARG A 11 6.14 13.14 -4.45
N ALA A 12 6.63 11.96 -4.79
CA ALA A 12 6.19 11.31 -6.02
C ALA A 12 4.72 10.92 -5.91
N VAL A 13 4.08 10.68 -7.05
CA VAL A 13 2.69 10.25 -7.10
C VAL A 13 2.69 8.87 -7.74
N MET A 14 2.86 7.84 -6.90
CA MET A 14 2.98 6.47 -7.36
C MET A 14 1.78 5.67 -6.85
N PRO A 15 0.90 5.20 -7.74
CA PRO A 15 -0.23 4.39 -7.30
C PRO A 15 0.27 3.03 -6.79
N ARG A 16 -0.15 2.70 -5.59
CA ARG A 16 0.20 1.43 -4.95
C ARG A 16 -1.04 0.86 -4.28
N TRP A 17 -0.93 -0.35 -3.76
CA TRP A 17 -2.02 -1.04 -3.08
C TRP A 17 -1.58 -1.41 -1.67
N TYR A 18 -2.52 -1.38 -0.73
CA TYR A 18 -2.29 -1.83 0.63
C TYR A 18 -3.48 -2.65 1.11
N PHE A 19 -3.23 -3.56 2.04
CA PHE A 19 -4.31 -4.35 2.61
C PHE A 19 -4.97 -3.56 3.74
N ASP A 20 -6.25 -3.31 3.61
CA ASP A 20 -7.03 -2.57 4.60
C ASP A 20 -7.80 -3.57 5.47
N LEU A 21 -7.36 -3.72 6.73
CA LEU A 21 -7.98 -4.66 7.65
C LEU A 21 -9.44 -4.36 7.91
N SER A 22 -9.81 -3.08 7.97
CA SER A 22 -11.19 -2.70 8.23
C SER A 22 -12.13 -3.07 7.09
N LYS A 23 -11.60 -3.14 5.86
CA LYS A 23 -12.37 -3.52 4.67
C LYS A 23 -12.16 -4.97 4.27
N GLY A 24 -11.12 -5.61 4.80
CA GLY A 24 -10.78 -6.98 4.46
C GLY A 24 -10.33 -7.17 3.02
N LYS A 25 -9.76 -6.16 2.41
CA LYS A 25 -9.32 -6.20 1.02
C LYS A 25 -8.22 -5.19 0.76
N CYS A 26 -7.56 -5.31 -0.39
CA CYS A 26 -6.56 -4.35 -0.82
C CYS A 26 -7.23 -3.11 -1.42
N VAL A 27 -6.67 -1.95 -1.10
CA VAL A 27 -7.18 -0.65 -1.51
C VAL A 27 -6.03 0.15 -2.10
N ARG A 28 -6.34 1.01 -3.06
CA ARG A 28 -5.36 1.83 -3.73
C ARG A 28 -5.01 3.06 -2.89
N PHE A 29 -3.73 3.43 -2.91
CA PHE A 29 -3.27 4.65 -2.26
C PHE A 29 -2.12 5.26 -3.05
N ILE A 30 -1.75 6.48 -2.70
CA ILE A 30 -0.65 7.19 -3.36
C ILE A 30 0.58 7.06 -2.49
N TYR A 31 1.64 6.49 -3.09
CA TYR A 31 2.93 6.34 -2.44
C TYR A 31 3.89 7.42 -2.92
N GLY A 32 4.63 8.01 -1.98
CA GLY A 32 5.52 9.12 -2.29
C GLY A 32 6.87 8.74 -2.89
N GLY A 33 7.17 7.45 -2.98
CA GLY A 33 8.39 6.97 -3.63
C GLY A 33 9.53 6.61 -2.68
N CYS A 34 9.43 6.92 -1.41
CA CYS A 34 10.42 6.52 -0.42
C CYS A 34 9.79 6.43 0.96
N GLY A 35 10.45 5.68 1.85
CA GLY A 35 9.94 5.45 3.20
C GLY A 35 8.73 4.53 3.19
N GLY A 36 7.84 4.71 4.15
CA GLY A 36 6.66 3.88 4.28
C GLY A 36 6.93 2.57 5.01
N ASN A 37 6.17 1.55 4.70
CA ASN A 37 6.31 0.24 5.33
C ASN A 37 6.05 -0.88 4.32
N ARG A 38 5.89 -2.11 4.81
CA ARG A 38 5.73 -3.28 3.96
C ARG A 38 4.32 -3.48 3.42
N ASN A 39 3.35 -2.72 3.90
CA ASN A 39 1.98 -2.77 3.39
C ASN A 39 1.87 -1.86 2.16
N ASN A 40 2.59 -2.22 1.10
CA ASN A 40 2.77 -1.42 -0.10
C ASN A 40 3.08 -2.38 -1.24
N PHE A 41 2.16 -2.52 -2.18
CA PHE A 41 2.27 -3.48 -3.27
C PHE A 41 2.00 -2.78 -4.60
N GLU A 42 2.64 -3.26 -5.65
CA GLU A 42 2.52 -2.65 -6.97
C GLU A 42 1.23 -3.00 -7.68
N SER A 43 0.60 -4.11 -7.30
CA SER A 43 -0.66 -4.54 -7.93
C SER A 43 -1.63 -5.06 -6.88
N GLU A 44 -2.91 -4.97 -7.21
CA GLU A 44 -3.96 -5.52 -6.37
C GLU A 44 -3.83 -7.04 -6.26
N ASP A 45 -3.56 -7.70 -7.37
CA ASP A 45 -3.44 -9.16 -7.39
C ASP A 45 -2.33 -9.65 -6.48
N TYR A 46 -1.18 -8.98 -6.50
CA TYR A 46 -0.07 -9.35 -5.64
C TYR A 46 -0.40 -9.09 -4.17
N CYS A 47 -1.01 -7.96 -3.90
CA CYS A 47 -1.44 -7.63 -2.54
C CYS A 47 -2.40 -8.68 -1.99
N MET A 48 -3.40 -9.09 -2.77
CA MET A 48 -4.37 -10.09 -2.34
C MET A 48 -3.75 -11.47 -2.21
N ALA A 49 -2.73 -11.78 -3.01
CA ALA A 49 -2.05 -13.07 -2.92
C ALA A 49 -1.18 -13.18 -1.67
N VAL A 50 -0.55 -12.09 -1.26
CA VAL A 50 0.33 -12.05 -0.09
C VAL A 50 -0.47 -11.89 1.20
N CYS A 51 -1.49 -11.14 1.17
CA CYS A 51 -2.34 -10.86 2.32
C CYS A 51 -3.66 -11.62 2.23
#